data_d5abfdb5ef9a04dea0d8f4e1aa6604dc
#
_entry.id   d5abfdb5ef9a04dea0d8f4e1aa6604dc
#
_cell.length_a   1.000
_cell.length_b   1.000
_cell.length_c   1.000
_cell.angle_alpha   90.00
_cell.angle_beta   90.00
_cell.angle_gamma   90.00
#
_symmetry.space_group_name_H-M   'P 1'
#
loop_
_entity.id
_entity.type
_entity.pdbx_description
1 polymer ?
#
loop_
_entity_poly.entity_id
_entity_poly.type
_entity_poly.pdbx_seq_one_letter_code
_entity_poly.pdbx_strand_id
1 'polypeptide(L)'
;MSTINKKEIEKFSKIAAEWWNPNGKFKPLHKFNPIRIKYIRDNVVKKFNLKSSSKPLKNISILDIGCGGGLLSEPMSRMGAKVVGIDASKKNINVAKYHAKKNKLNIDYICSYPENLKTKKN
;
A
#
# COMPACT_ATOMS: atom_id res chain seq x y z
N MET A 1 18.94 -4.13 18.13
CA MET A 1 18.11 -3.51 19.05
C MET A 1 17.29 -2.43 18.45
N SER A 2 16.08 -2.40 18.76
CA SER A 2 15.21 -1.40 18.19
C SER A 2 15.44 -0.04 18.82
N THR A 3 15.52 1.00 17.99
CA THR A 3 15.62 2.36 18.47
C THR A 3 14.23 2.98 18.60
N ILE A 4 13.19 2.26 18.19
CA ILE A 4 11.83 2.77 18.27
C ILE A 4 11.28 2.49 19.64
N ASN A 5 10.91 3.52 20.38
CA ASN A 5 10.36 3.32 21.71
C ASN A 5 8.85 3.08 21.64
N LYS A 6 8.30 2.68 22.78
CA LYS A 6 6.87 2.34 22.86
C LYS A 6 5.96 3.51 22.48
N LYS A 7 6.36 4.73 22.81
CA LYS A 7 5.53 5.91 22.50
C LYS A 7 5.40 6.11 21.00
N GLU A 8 6.48 5.87 20.25
CA GLU A 8 6.43 6.00 18.80
C GLU A 8 5.53 4.92 18.20
N ILE A 9 5.65 3.68 18.70
CA ILE A 9 4.82 2.59 18.22
C ILE A 9 3.35 2.87 18.49
N GLU A 10 3.02 3.38 19.68
CA GLU A 10 1.66 3.75 20.02
C GLU A 10 1.14 4.85 19.10
N LYS A 11 2.00 5.81 18.77
CA LYS A 11 1.61 6.91 17.89
C LYS A 11 1.30 6.39 16.50
N PHE A 12 2.15 5.53 15.95
CA PHE A 12 1.90 4.94 14.64
C PHE A 12 0.66 4.07 14.64
N SER A 13 0.43 3.34 15.74
CA SER A 13 -0.74 2.50 15.89
C SER A 13 -2.03 3.33 15.83
N LYS A 14 -2.06 4.46 16.53
CA LYS A 14 -3.22 5.34 16.52
C LYS A 14 -3.49 5.92 15.13
N ILE A 15 -2.43 6.36 14.46
CA ILE A 15 -2.57 6.94 13.13
C ILE A 15 -3.01 5.86 12.13
N ALA A 16 -2.46 4.65 12.27
CA ALA A 16 -2.85 3.55 11.41
C ALA A 16 -4.32 3.20 11.60
N ALA A 17 -4.78 3.18 12.87
CA ALA A 17 -6.18 2.91 13.14
C ALA A 17 -7.08 3.96 12.50
N GLU A 18 -6.63 5.22 12.46
CA GLU A 18 -7.39 6.28 11.82
C GLU A 18 -7.45 6.09 10.31
N TRP A 19 -6.30 5.81 9.69
CA TRP A 19 -6.24 5.58 8.26
C TRP A 19 -7.14 4.40 7.84
N TRP A 20 -7.15 3.35 8.63
CA TRP A 20 -7.85 2.11 8.28
C TRP A 20 -9.26 2.02 8.82
N ASN A 21 -9.77 3.07 9.45
CA ASN A 21 -11.14 3.12 9.92
C ASN A 21 -12.07 3.56 8.79
N PRO A 22 -12.92 2.66 8.27
CA PRO A 22 -13.77 3.00 7.13
C PRO A 22 -14.86 4.01 7.46
N ASN A 23 -15.06 4.30 8.73
CA ASN A 23 -16.05 5.28 9.18
C ASN A 23 -15.42 6.53 9.76
N GLY A 24 -14.09 6.67 9.65
CA GLY A 24 -13.37 7.82 10.18
C GLY A 24 -13.17 8.90 9.13
N LYS A 25 -12.14 9.71 9.33
CA LYS A 25 -11.92 10.85 8.43
C LYS A 25 -11.49 10.44 7.02
N PHE A 26 -11.05 9.21 6.81
CA PHE A 26 -10.70 8.72 5.49
C PHE A 26 -11.84 7.91 4.85
N LYS A 27 -13.06 8.06 5.38
CA LYS A 27 -14.22 7.37 4.83
C LYS A 27 -14.38 7.51 3.32
N PRO A 28 -14.19 8.69 2.71
CA PRO A 28 -14.33 8.80 1.26
C PRO A 28 -13.37 7.88 0.50
N LEU A 29 -12.15 7.71 0.99
CA LEU A 29 -11.18 6.82 0.36
C LEU A 29 -11.62 5.37 0.48
N HIS A 30 -12.17 4.99 1.63
CA HIS A 30 -12.65 3.62 1.83
C HIS A 30 -13.86 3.32 0.94
N LYS A 31 -14.73 4.29 0.72
CA LYS A 31 -15.87 4.08 -0.15
C LYS A 31 -15.44 3.92 -1.60
N PHE A 32 -14.43 4.65 -2.01
CA PHE A 32 -13.95 4.60 -3.39
C PHE A 32 -13.03 3.41 -3.66
N ASN A 33 -12.38 2.91 -2.63
CA ASN A 33 -11.33 1.91 -2.79
C ASN A 33 -11.75 0.61 -3.48
N PRO A 34 -12.92 0.02 -3.15
CA PRO A 34 -13.33 -1.21 -3.83
C PRO A 34 -13.48 -1.05 -5.34
N ILE A 35 -13.98 0.10 -5.78
CA ILE A 35 -14.13 0.40 -7.20
C ILE A 35 -12.76 0.52 -7.85
N ARG A 36 -11.85 1.22 -7.18
CA ARG A 36 -10.49 1.43 -7.67
C ARG A 36 -9.73 0.11 -7.78
N ILE A 37 -9.85 -0.73 -6.74
CA ILE A 37 -9.19 -2.03 -6.71
C ILE A 37 -9.69 -2.90 -7.87
N LYS A 38 -11.00 -2.95 -8.07
CA LYS A 38 -11.59 -3.74 -9.14
C LYS A 38 -11.14 -3.24 -10.50
N TYR A 39 -11.16 -1.93 -10.70
CA TYR A 39 -10.73 -1.33 -11.96
C TYR A 39 -9.29 -1.70 -12.29
N ILE A 40 -8.39 -1.55 -11.34
CA ILE A 40 -6.98 -1.86 -11.54
C ILE A 40 -6.80 -3.35 -11.81
N ARG A 41 -7.41 -4.20 -10.99
CA ARG A 41 -7.29 -5.65 -11.17
C ARG A 41 -7.77 -6.07 -12.55
N ASP A 42 -8.96 -5.63 -12.95
CA ASP A 42 -9.55 -6.05 -14.22
C ASP A 42 -8.71 -5.58 -15.40
N ASN A 43 -8.18 -4.36 -15.34
CA ASN A 43 -7.34 -3.84 -16.42
C ASN A 43 -6.00 -4.56 -16.52
N VAL A 44 -5.39 -4.87 -15.38
CA VAL A 44 -4.11 -5.59 -15.36
C VAL A 44 -4.30 -7.01 -15.87
N VAL A 45 -5.34 -7.69 -15.39
CA VAL A 45 -5.63 -9.05 -15.82
C VAL A 45 -5.87 -9.10 -17.33
N LYS A 46 -6.61 -8.14 -17.86
CA LYS A 46 -6.88 -8.08 -19.30
C LYS A 46 -5.61 -7.77 -20.09
N LYS A 47 -4.84 -6.78 -19.65
CA LYS A 47 -3.66 -6.38 -20.40
C LYS A 47 -2.60 -7.48 -20.49
N PHE A 48 -2.40 -8.21 -19.41
CA PHE A 48 -1.37 -9.25 -19.38
C PHE A 48 -1.95 -10.65 -19.57
N ASN A 49 -3.23 -10.73 -19.90
CA ASN A 49 -3.91 -12.00 -20.19
C ASN A 49 -3.68 -13.01 -19.06
N LEU A 50 -3.95 -12.59 -17.83
CA LEU A 50 -3.70 -13.40 -16.67
C LEU A 50 -4.83 -14.38 -16.41
N LYS A 51 -4.49 -15.51 -15.78
CA LYS A 51 -5.49 -16.52 -15.44
C LYS A 51 -6.24 -16.13 -14.16
N SER A 52 -7.50 -16.53 -14.10
CA SER A 52 -8.28 -16.36 -12.90
C SER A 52 -7.72 -17.25 -11.79
N SER A 53 -7.52 -16.70 -10.62
CA SER A 53 -7.04 -17.48 -9.47
C SER A 53 -7.24 -16.67 -8.20
N SER A 54 -6.91 -17.26 -7.05
CA SER A 54 -7.00 -16.55 -5.77
C SER A 54 -5.93 -15.46 -5.68
N LYS A 55 -4.88 -15.54 -6.51
CA LYS A 55 -3.83 -14.53 -6.57
C LYS A 55 -3.74 -14.00 -8.00
N PRO A 56 -4.74 -13.24 -8.46
CA PRO A 56 -4.79 -12.83 -9.86
C PRO A 56 -3.64 -11.96 -10.31
N LEU A 57 -2.95 -11.27 -9.41
CA LEU A 57 -1.83 -10.40 -9.75
C LEU A 57 -0.47 -11.02 -9.46
N LYS A 58 -0.42 -12.33 -9.30
CA LYS A 58 0.84 -13.00 -9.07
C LYS A 58 1.82 -12.69 -10.20
N ASN A 59 3.06 -12.41 -9.86
CA ASN A 59 4.13 -12.06 -10.80
C ASN A 59 3.98 -10.67 -11.45
N ILE A 60 3.05 -9.86 -10.96
CA ILE A 60 2.89 -8.48 -11.41
C ILE A 60 3.58 -7.57 -10.40
N SER A 61 4.34 -6.59 -10.90
CA SER A 61 4.98 -5.58 -10.05
C SER A 61 4.18 -4.28 -10.15
N ILE A 62 3.90 -3.66 -9.01
CA ILE A 62 3.11 -2.43 -8.95
C ILE A 62 3.87 -1.38 -8.17
N LEU A 63 3.89 -0.16 -8.68
CA LEU A 63 4.41 1.00 -7.98
C LEU A 63 3.23 1.90 -7.62
N ASP A 64 3.00 2.06 -6.31
CA ASP A 64 1.90 2.88 -5.80
C ASP A 64 2.45 4.24 -5.38
N ILE A 65 2.25 5.25 -6.22
CA ILE A 65 2.76 6.60 -5.97
C ILE A 65 1.77 7.38 -5.13
N GLY A 66 2.25 7.95 -4.02
CA GLY A 66 1.36 8.62 -3.07
C GLY A 66 0.57 7.61 -2.26
N CYS A 67 1.25 6.57 -1.78
CA CYS A 67 0.57 5.43 -1.16
C CYS A 67 -0.13 5.73 0.17
N GLY A 68 0.21 6.84 0.82
CA GLY A 68 -0.40 7.19 2.11
C GLY A 68 -0.23 6.07 3.13
N GLY A 69 -1.32 5.71 3.78
CA GLY A 69 -1.33 4.64 4.79
C GLY A 69 -1.43 3.23 4.23
N GLY A 70 -1.41 3.07 2.91
CA GLY A 70 -1.37 1.76 2.28
C GLY A 70 -2.71 1.19 1.85
N LEU A 71 -3.74 2.02 1.76
CA LEU A 71 -5.09 1.52 1.45
C LEU A 71 -5.20 0.81 0.10
N LEU A 72 -4.39 1.19 -0.88
CA LEU A 72 -4.38 0.51 -2.16
C LEU A 72 -3.28 -0.53 -2.23
N SER A 73 -2.10 -0.22 -1.67
CA SER A 73 -0.96 -1.14 -1.71
C SER A 73 -1.28 -2.49 -1.09
N GLU A 74 -1.99 -2.51 0.04
CA GLU A 74 -2.27 -3.77 0.73
C GLU A 74 -3.17 -4.70 -0.08
N PRO A 75 -4.31 -4.24 -0.63
CA PRO A 75 -5.13 -5.13 -1.47
C PRO A 75 -4.37 -5.66 -2.68
N MET A 76 -3.52 -4.84 -3.30
CA MET A 76 -2.72 -5.29 -4.44
C MET A 76 -1.77 -6.41 -4.01
N SER A 77 -1.14 -6.23 -2.85
CA SER A 77 -0.25 -7.25 -2.31
C SER A 77 -1.00 -8.55 -1.99
N ARG A 78 -2.21 -8.43 -1.44
CA ARG A 78 -3.02 -9.61 -1.13
C ARG A 78 -3.41 -10.38 -2.39
N MET A 79 -3.53 -9.70 -3.52
CA MET A 79 -3.82 -10.36 -4.79
C MET A 79 -2.58 -10.94 -5.46
N GLY A 80 -1.44 -10.89 -4.79
CA GLY A 80 -0.22 -11.52 -5.25
C GLY A 80 0.81 -10.61 -5.90
N ALA A 81 0.49 -9.33 -6.08
CA ALA A 81 1.43 -8.40 -6.70
C ALA A 81 2.63 -8.11 -5.80
N LYS A 82 3.76 -7.83 -6.42
CA LYS A 82 4.92 -7.32 -5.71
C LYS A 82 4.77 -5.80 -5.71
N VAL A 83 4.56 -5.22 -4.54
CA VAL A 83 4.22 -3.80 -4.44
C VAL A 83 5.34 -2.99 -3.82
N VAL A 84 5.62 -1.84 -4.45
CA VAL A 84 6.46 -0.80 -3.88
C VAL A 84 5.56 0.42 -3.73
N GLY A 85 5.45 0.94 -2.50
CA GLY A 85 4.68 2.15 -2.25
C GLY A 85 5.60 3.30 -1.91
N ILE A 86 5.35 4.46 -2.49
CA ILE A 86 6.14 5.64 -2.15
C ILE A 86 5.23 6.78 -1.72
N ASP A 87 5.74 7.60 -0.82
CA ASP A 87 5.03 8.77 -0.35
C ASP A 87 6.06 9.75 0.19
N ALA A 88 5.82 11.03 0.01
CA ALA A 88 6.74 12.05 0.49
C ALA A 88 6.70 12.19 2.01
N SER A 89 5.63 11.75 2.64
CA SER A 89 5.47 11.85 4.10
C SER A 89 6.07 10.64 4.80
N LYS A 90 7.14 10.89 5.55
CA LYS A 90 7.75 9.82 6.35
C LYS A 90 6.75 9.26 7.36
N LYS A 91 5.88 10.11 7.90
CA LYS A 91 4.85 9.69 8.83
C LYS A 91 3.92 8.69 8.19
N ASN A 92 3.45 8.97 6.98
CA ASN A 92 2.57 8.03 6.26
C ASN A 92 3.29 6.72 5.95
N ILE A 93 4.54 6.80 5.54
CA ILE A 93 5.33 5.60 5.25
C ILE A 93 5.47 4.73 6.50
N ASN A 94 5.75 5.34 7.65
CA ASN A 94 5.89 4.58 8.89
C ASN A 94 4.57 3.93 9.29
N VAL A 95 3.45 4.62 9.09
CA VAL A 95 2.12 4.07 9.34
C VAL A 95 1.85 2.89 8.42
N ALA A 96 2.14 3.06 7.13
CA ALA A 96 1.92 2.00 6.14
C ALA A 96 2.77 0.76 6.47
N LYS A 97 4.03 0.96 6.83
CA LYS A 97 4.92 -0.14 7.23
C LYS A 97 4.37 -0.88 8.45
N TYR A 98 3.92 -0.11 9.44
CA TYR A 98 3.40 -0.71 10.66
C TYR A 98 2.19 -1.59 10.37
N HIS A 99 1.25 -1.06 9.59
CA HIS A 99 0.02 -1.80 9.28
C HIS A 99 0.29 -3.04 8.43
N ALA A 100 1.14 -2.93 7.43
CA ALA A 100 1.49 -4.07 6.57
C ALA A 100 2.17 -5.17 7.38
N LYS A 101 3.09 -4.80 8.26
CA LYS A 101 3.78 -5.78 9.08
C LYS A 101 2.80 -6.50 10.02
N LYS A 102 1.87 -5.75 10.61
CA LYS A 102 0.87 -6.32 11.49
C LYS A 102 0.00 -7.33 10.73
N ASN A 103 -0.25 -7.09 9.46
CA ASN A 103 -1.06 -7.97 8.63
C ASN A 103 -0.22 -8.96 7.82
N LYS A 104 1.07 -9.05 8.12
CA LYS A 104 1.97 -10.03 7.51
C LYS A 104 2.05 -9.91 6.00
N LEU A 105 2.03 -8.67 5.51
CA LEU A 105 2.18 -8.38 4.09
C LEU A 105 3.59 -7.87 3.82
N ASN A 106 4.17 -8.32 2.71
CA ASN A 106 5.50 -7.92 2.33
C ASN A 106 5.43 -6.86 1.24
N ILE A 107 5.48 -5.60 1.65
CA ILE A 107 5.41 -4.46 0.76
C ILE A 107 6.61 -3.56 1.04
N ASP A 108 7.28 -3.10 -0.01
CA ASP A 108 8.39 -2.16 0.13
C ASP A 108 7.84 -0.74 0.13
N TYR A 109 7.90 -0.07 1.27
CA TYR A 109 7.47 1.32 1.38
C TYR A 109 8.69 2.23 1.48
N ILE A 110 8.74 3.25 0.64
CA ILE A 110 9.88 4.16 0.55
C ILE A 110 9.41 5.60 0.66
N CYS A 111 10.03 6.36 1.57
CA CYS A 111 9.76 7.78 1.68
C CYS A 111 10.56 8.50 0.60
N SER A 112 9.87 8.97 -0.43
CA SER A 112 10.55 9.63 -1.55
C SER A 112 9.54 10.41 -2.37
N TYR A 113 10.05 11.23 -3.28
CA TYR A 113 9.24 11.96 -4.23
C TYR A 113 9.30 11.25 -5.57
N PRO A 114 8.21 11.28 -6.36
CA PRO A 114 8.19 10.58 -7.65
C PRO A 114 9.33 10.94 -8.58
N GLU A 115 9.73 12.20 -8.58
CA GLU A 115 10.81 12.65 -9.47
C GLU A 115 12.16 12.02 -9.12
N ASN A 116 12.30 11.42 -7.96
CA ASN A 116 13.55 10.78 -7.58
C ASN A 116 13.62 9.31 -8.00
N LEU A 117 12.62 8.84 -8.72
CA LEU A 117 12.56 7.44 -9.12
C LEU A 117 13.01 7.17 -10.55
N LYS A 118 13.37 8.19 -11.28
CA LYS A 118 13.72 8.05 -12.69
C LYS A 118 14.88 7.11 -12.95
N THR A 119 15.70 6.89 -11.99
CA THR A 119 16.90 6.13 -12.19
C THR A 119 16.67 4.69 -12.50
N LYS A 120 15.51 4.20 -12.25
CA LYS A 120 15.33 2.82 -12.42
C LYS A 120 14.65 2.44 -13.67
N LYS A 121 14.77 3.24 -14.65
CA LYS A 121 14.14 2.91 -15.70
C LYS A 121 14.73 1.79 -16.32
N ASN A 122 14.70 1.24 -16.79
CA ASN A 122 15.25 0.21 -17.36
C ASN A 122 14.64 -0.87 -17.40
#